data_63e30e462e37b0428022f29d17f48af5
#
_entry.id   63e30e462e37b0428022f29d17f48af5
#
_cell.length_a   1.000
_cell.length_b   1.000
_cell.length_c   1.000
_cell.angle_alpha   90.00
_cell.angle_beta   90.00
_cell.angle_gamma   90.00
#
_symmetry.space_group_name_H-M   'P 1'
#
loop_
_entity.id
_entity.type
_entity.pdbx_description
1 polymer ?
#
loop_
_entity_poly.entity_id
_entity_poly.type
_entity_poly.pdbx_seq_one_letter_code
_entity_poly.pdbx_strand_id
1 'polypeptide(L)'
;MITRLLPTALLLAALFVLAGCGTGPAGGGAPRDAFVLLSGGGTPLSNNYSQYLQAKAFATYFERRHADRPHWVFFGVGNREGEAPVLADVRRQVRRDGRLVESWLPGPLKNNRPATRASFLGALRDEILPVVRGGGTLYLFIGDHGTESRGDNPESLITMWQLRRGEGRDSWSTDNAETLGVAELRRVLADGIGRGRVVFVMTQCHSGGFHELGVPREVAPPAEWFSRRPAWLRAAAAQPALAAAGFTATDQASPAAGCDPAPDPDSWAGYERYVPEALLGYDLFTLAETGPGRRSLAEAHEAATLVDATIDKPRATSEYYLETWARAIERIAEDPELTPRAAAAVTAYRWAVDTGRITAKSPALREREEQYARFTRRITEQAPSAGPRLLAATRAALEGDVPASERRGGGGRSRGAPDEMRRAWNEVVRPAWKKAVLAGEIDGLTGAALTFEKRLLDLEDQGRNFMTTRGGDPLLNEMYWRSGYAHPARLDVAKAEAVTYWGATRRDKVGAWAHASGEAAVREAAVRMRLPGGPRAPSRATPASESRAPADDLDQRTAAARILFYRRVLAAWEFLETMNHASALERLRELTALERTPLP
;
A
#
# COMPACT_ATOMS: atom_id res chain seq x y z
N MET A 1 13.65 70.88 -51.65
CA MET A 1 13.46 69.45 -52.09
C MET A 1 13.88 68.53 -50.96
N ILE A 2 13.16 68.56 -49.83
CA ILE A 2 13.35 67.70 -48.66
C ILE A 2 11.94 67.44 -48.08
N THR A 3 11.25 66.48 -48.62
CA THR A 3 10.00 65.94 -48.03
C THR A 3 9.67 64.67 -48.74
N ARG A 4 9.83 63.52 -48.09
CA ARG A 4 9.17 62.22 -48.33
C ARG A 4 10.09 61.01 -48.05
N LEU A 5 10.66 60.92 -46.85
CA LEU A 5 11.33 59.64 -46.43
C LEU A 5 11.01 59.23 -44.95
N LEU A 6 9.95 59.72 -44.35
CA LEU A 6 9.64 59.42 -42.96
C LEU A 6 8.49 58.43 -42.67
N PRO A 7 7.68 57.89 -43.58
CA PRO A 7 6.69 56.90 -43.19
C PRO A 7 7.14 55.44 -43.31
N THR A 8 8.23 55.15 -44.03
CA THR A 8 8.63 53.73 -44.27
C THR A 8 9.45 53.14 -43.16
N ALA A 9 10.14 53.99 -42.38
CA ALA A 9 10.98 53.49 -41.24
C ALA A 9 10.14 53.14 -40.00
N LEU A 10 8.99 53.81 -39.80
CA LEU A 10 8.08 53.49 -38.70
C LEU A 10 7.25 52.23 -38.92
N LEU A 11 6.98 51.85 -40.17
CA LEU A 11 6.29 50.58 -40.46
C LEU A 11 7.17 49.36 -40.30
N LEU A 12 8.48 49.47 -40.55
CA LEU A 12 9.46 48.41 -40.34
C LEU A 12 9.79 48.20 -38.85
N ALA A 13 9.75 49.26 -38.05
CA ALA A 13 9.95 49.16 -36.59
C ALA A 13 8.71 48.52 -35.89
N ALA A 14 7.50 48.76 -36.39
CA ALA A 14 6.28 48.12 -35.88
C ALA A 14 6.18 46.63 -36.23
N LEU A 15 6.77 46.21 -37.38
CA LEU A 15 6.82 44.80 -37.77
C LEU A 15 7.88 44.00 -36.99
N PHE A 16 8.95 44.63 -36.51
CA PHE A 16 9.96 43.97 -35.67
C PHE A 16 9.55 43.83 -34.20
N VAL A 17 8.66 44.68 -33.68
CA VAL A 17 8.12 44.56 -32.30
C VAL A 17 7.05 43.49 -32.21
N LEU A 18 6.37 43.14 -33.32
CA LEU A 18 5.41 42.02 -33.35
C LEU A 18 6.08 40.64 -33.63
N ALA A 19 7.32 40.58 -34.08
CA ALA A 19 8.05 39.34 -34.32
C ALA A 19 8.89 38.89 -33.12
N GLY A 20 8.93 39.68 -32.03
CA GLY A 20 9.71 39.42 -30.81
C GLY A 20 8.90 38.80 -29.65
N CYS A 21 7.63 38.52 -29.82
CA CYS A 21 6.87 37.65 -28.90
C CYS A 21 7.31 36.22 -29.20
N GLY A 22 8.35 35.77 -28.48
CA GLY A 22 8.87 34.41 -28.56
C GLY A 22 7.74 33.40 -28.49
N THR A 23 7.58 32.67 -29.56
CA THR A 23 6.93 31.36 -29.54
C THR A 23 7.78 30.44 -28.69
N GLY A 24 7.67 30.57 -27.36
CA GLY A 24 7.94 29.44 -26.49
C GLY A 24 7.06 28.30 -26.98
N PRO A 25 7.46 27.04 -26.87
CA PRO A 25 6.67 25.92 -27.36
C PRO A 25 5.29 25.96 -26.69
N ALA A 26 4.31 26.55 -27.41
CA ALA A 26 2.92 26.52 -27.04
C ALA A 26 2.38 25.11 -27.29
N GLY A 27 2.81 24.16 -26.48
CA GLY A 27 2.16 22.88 -26.28
C GLY A 27 0.93 23.04 -25.39
N GLY A 28 0.13 24.09 -25.61
CA GLY A 28 -1.12 24.33 -24.90
C GLY A 28 -2.29 23.58 -25.51
N GLY A 29 -2.23 22.24 -25.57
CA GLY A 29 -3.43 21.44 -25.71
C GLY A 29 -4.36 21.69 -24.52
N ALA A 30 -5.68 21.57 -24.73
CA ALA A 30 -6.65 21.65 -23.63
C ALA A 30 -6.21 20.68 -22.51
N PRO A 31 -6.37 21.08 -21.23
CA PRO A 31 -5.98 20.24 -20.11
C PRO A 31 -6.67 18.88 -20.25
N ARG A 32 -5.90 17.80 -20.11
CA ARG A 32 -6.38 16.43 -20.27
C ARG A 32 -6.19 15.69 -18.96
N ASP A 33 -7.16 14.82 -18.68
CA ASP A 33 -7.01 13.87 -17.58
C ASP A 33 -5.99 12.79 -17.94
N ALA A 34 -5.30 12.27 -16.92
CA ALA A 34 -4.25 11.28 -17.06
C ALA A 34 -4.44 10.16 -16.04
N PHE A 35 -4.17 8.92 -16.46
CA PHE A 35 -4.28 7.73 -15.61
C PHE A 35 -2.90 7.11 -15.40
N VAL A 36 -2.57 6.81 -14.16
CA VAL A 36 -1.28 6.24 -13.79
C VAL A 36 -1.47 5.06 -12.85
N LEU A 37 -0.87 3.94 -13.18
CA LEU A 37 -0.79 2.76 -12.34
C LEU A 37 0.66 2.52 -11.95
N LEU A 38 0.91 2.34 -10.65
CA LEU A 38 2.18 1.90 -10.09
C LEU A 38 1.95 0.65 -9.23
N SER A 39 2.63 -0.45 -9.58
CA SER A 39 2.51 -1.73 -8.86
C SER A 39 3.72 -2.63 -9.12
N GLY A 40 3.80 -3.77 -8.43
CA GLY A 40 4.84 -4.77 -8.62
C GLY A 40 6.20 -4.33 -8.09
N GLY A 41 6.22 -3.71 -6.91
CA GLY A 41 7.43 -3.23 -6.25
C GLY A 41 8.24 -4.29 -5.54
N GLY A 42 9.40 -3.86 -5.05
CA GLY A 42 10.37 -4.70 -4.39
C GLY A 42 11.19 -5.53 -5.37
N THR A 43 11.10 -6.83 -5.28
CA THR A 43 11.87 -7.78 -6.09
C THR A 43 10.94 -8.89 -6.56
N PRO A 44 11.35 -9.76 -7.49
CA PRO A 44 10.52 -10.90 -7.89
C PRO A 44 10.01 -11.75 -6.72
N LEU A 45 10.80 -11.91 -5.66
CA LEU A 45 10.39 -12.68 -4.48
C LEU A 45 9.25 -12.03 -3.67
N SER A 46 9.08 -10.74 -3.79
CA SER A 46 8.02 -9.97 -3.13
C SER A 46 6.89 -9.55 -4.07
N ASN A 47 7.08 -9.62 -5.38
CA ASN A 47 6.05 -9.27 -6.35
C ASN A 47 5.02 -10.41 -6.46
N ASN A 48 4.02 -10.37 -5.59
CA ASN A 48 3.04 -11.44 -5.42
C ASN A 48 1.98 -11.46 -6.54
N TYR A 49 1.39 -12.62 -6.76
CA TYR A 49 0.39 -12.81 -7.81
C TYR A 49 -0.86 -11.93 -7.62
N SER A 50 -1.25 -11.62 -6.39
CA SER A 50 -2.33 -10.67 -6.10
C SER A 50 -2.06 -9.28 -6.66
N GLN A 51 -0.84 -8.75 -6.50
CA GLN A 51 -0.44 -7.45 -7.06
C GLN A 51 -0.50 -7.45 -8.59
N TYR A 52 -0.12 -8.56 -9.23
CA TYR A 52 -0.28 -8.72 -10.67
C TYR A 52 -1.76 -8.73 -11.09
N LEU A 53 -2.62 -9.46 -10.38
CA LEU A 53 -4.07 -9.51 -10.68
C LEU A 53 -4.69 -8.12 -10.58
N GLN A 54 -4.37 -7.38 -9.54
CA GLN A 54 -4.82 -6.00 -9.36
C GLN A 54 -4.31 -5.09 -10.49
N ALA A 55 -3.01 -5.13 -10.78
CA ALA A 55 -2.42 -4.32 -11.86
C ALA A 55 -3.07 -4.64 -13.21
N LYS A 56 -3.33 -5.92 -13.49
CA LYS A 56 -4.06 -6.37 -14.68
C LYS A 56 -5.49 -5.81 -14.73
N ALA A 57 -6.18 -5.80 -13.59
CA ALA A 57 -7.55 -5.29 -13.53
C ALA A 57 -7.60 -3.77 -13.80
N PHE A 58 -6.70 -2.98 -13.22
CA PHE A 58 -6.60 -1.55 -13.53
C PHE A 58 -6.15 -1.27 -14.96
N ALA A 59 -5.16 -2.00 -15.48
CA ALA A 59 -4.74 -1.85 -16.89
C ALA A 59 -5.91 -2.17 -17.83
N THR A 60 -6.66 -3.25 -17.56
CA THR A 60 -7.88 -3.59 -18.32
C THR A 60 -8.93 -2.49 -18.22
N TYR A 61 -9.10 -1.86 -17.04
CA TYR A 61 -10.01 -0.74 -16.88
C TYR A 61 -9.59 0.45 -17.74
N PHE A 62 -8.31 0.81 -17.80
CA PHE A 62 -7.81 1.87 -18.66
C PHE A 62 -8.06 1.55 -20.14
N GLU A 63 -7.72 0.35 -20.59
CA GLU A 63 -7.91 -0.09 -21.97
C GLU A 63 -9.40 -0.11 -22.39
N ARG A 64 -10.29 -0.55 -21.51
CA ARG A 64 -11.73 -0.66 -21.85
C ARG A 64 -12.49 0.65 -21.75
N ARG A 65 -12.12 1.54 -20.81
CA ARG A 65 -12.92 2.72 -20.46
C ARG A 65 -12.26 4.03 -20.85
N HIS A 66 -10.93 4.06 -20.96
CA HIS A 66 -10.13 5.27 -21.14
C HIS A 66 -9.02 5.10 -22.18
N ALA A 67 -9.25 4.29 -23.22
CA ALA A 67 -8.27 4.04 -24.28
C ALA A 67 -7.86 5.32 -25.04
N ASP A 68 -8.74 6.32 -25.08
CA ASP A 68 -8.52 7.64 -25.69
C ASP A 68 -7.77 8.62 -24.78
N ARG A 69 -7.53 8.26 -23.53
CA ARG A 69 -6.86 9.08 -22.53
C ARG A 69 -5.39 8.70 -22.34
N PRO A 70 -4.53 9.65 -22.06
CA PRO A 70 -3.16 9.35 -21.68
C PRO A 70 -3.11 8.46 -20.43
N HIS A 71 -2.41 7.32 -20.53
CA HIS A 71 -2.24 6.43 -19.40
C HIS A 71 -0.84 5.83 -19.37
N TRP A 72 -0.34 5.57 -18.18
CA TRP A 72 0.98 4.98 -17.91
C TRP A 72 0.84 3.84 -16.91
N VAL A 73 1.52 2.74 -17.20
CA VAL A 73 1.57 1.57 -16.34
C VAL A 73 3.03 1.34 -15.96
N PHE A 74 3.30 1.27 -14.66
CA PHE A 74 4.59 0.90 -14.09
C PHE A 74 4.40 -0.40 -13.31
N PHE A 75 5.08 -1.47 -13.74
CA PHE A 75 4.95 -2.76 -13.09
C PHE A 75 6.25 -3.56 -13.19
N GLY A 76 6.78 -4.00 -12.04
CA GLY A 76 7.97 -4.82 -11.96
C GLY A 76 9.15 -4.23 -12.74
N VAL A 77 9.83 -5.07 -13.52
CA VAL A 77 10.97 -4.65 -14.35
C VAL A 77 10.57 -3.87 -15.60
N GLY A 78 9.29 -3.89 -15.96
CA GLY A 78 8.79 -3.28 -17.18
C GLY A 78 9.04 -4.11 -18.45
N ASN A 79 8.13 -3.97 -19.41
CA ASN A 79 8.29 -4.52 -20.76
C ASN A 79 7.50 -3.67 -21.76
N ARG A 80 8.03 -3.51 -22.97
CA ARG A 80 7.37 -2.77 -24.04
C ARG A 80 6.51 -3.70 -24.88
N GLU A 81 5.52 -3.12 -25.56
CA GLU A 81 4.70 -3.85 -26.49
C GLU A 81 5.56 -4.49 -27.59
N GLY A 82 5.31 -5.77 -27.90
CA GLY A 82 6.07 -6.52 -28.89
C GLY A 82 7.44 -7.02 -28.40
N GLU A 83 7.91 -6.64 -27.22
CA GLU A 83 9.10 -7.19 -26.61
C GLU A 83 8.78 -8.43 -25.77
N ALA A 84 9.61 -9.46 -25.87
CA ALA A 84 9.52 -10.57 -24.95
C ALA A 84 9.81 -10.09 -23.51
N PRO A 85 9.07 -10.57 -22.50
CA PRO A 85 9.39 -10.28 -21.11
C PRO A 85 10.83 -10.64 -20.79
N VAL A 86 11.55 -9.71 -20.19
CA VAL A 86 12.99 -9.91 -19.87
C VAL A 86 13.20 -10.62 -18.54
N LEU A 87 12.15 -10.72 -17.73
CA LEU A 87 12.21 -11.34 -16.41
C LEU A 87 10.86 -11.98 -16.07
N ALA A 88 10.88 -13.17 -15.45
CA ALA A 88 9.71 -13.72 -14.77
C ALA A 88 9.64 -13.08 -13.38
N ASP A 89 8.95 -11.96 -13.28
CA ASP A 89 8.98 -11.08 -12.13
C ASP A 89 7.75 -11.20 -11.21
N VAL A 90 6.79 -12.07 -11.56
CA VAL A 90 5.58 -12.32 -10.77
C VAL A 90 5.67 -13.66 -10.05
N ARG A 91 5.63 -13.63 -8.74
CA ARG A 91 5.62 -14.82 -7.89
C ARG A 91 4.21 -15.36 -7.73
N ARG A 92 4.00 -16.62 -8.13
CA ARG A 92 2.73 -17.34 -7.97
C ARG A 92 2.92 -18.63 -7.20
N GLN A 93 2.07 -18.87 -6.21
CA GLN A 93 1.98 -20.16 -5.53
C GLN A 93 0.63 -20.81 -5.83
N VAL A 94 0.65 -22.09 -6.13
CA VAL A 94 -0.57 -22.89 -6.35
C VAL A 94 -0.51 -24.18 -5.53
N ARG A 95 -1.64 -24.66 -5.04
CA ARG A 95 -1.71 -25.97 -4.39
C ARG A 95 -1.86 -27.05 -5.47
N ARG A 96 -0.93 -28.01 -5.48
CA ARG A 96 -1.03 -29.25 -6.28
C ARG A 96 -0.79 -30.42 -5.35
N ASP A 97 -1.71 -31.37 -5.32
CA ASP A 97 -1.64 -32.57 -4.47
C ASP A 97 -1.33 -32.25 -2.99
N GLY A 98 -1.98 -31.22 -2.46
CA GLY A 98 -1.80 -30.76 -1.09
C GLY A 98 -0.50 -30.00 -0.80
N ARG A 99 0.38 -29.84 -1.79
CA ARG A 99 1.65 -29.11 -1.67
C ARG A 99 1.55 -27.73 -2.34
N LEU A 100 2.18 -26.72 -1.73
CA LEU A 100 2.38 -25.43 -2.38
C LEU A 100 3.51 -25.57 -3.41
N VAL A 101 3.19 -25.30 -4.67
CA VAL A 101 4.16 -25.24 -5.77
C VAL A 101 4.32 -23.78 -6.16
N GLU A 102 5.55 -23.31 -6.15
CA GLU A 102 5.93 -21.96 -6.55
C GLU A 102 6.24 -21.92 -8.04
N SER A 103 5.76 -20.91 -8.71
CA SER A 103 6.07 -20.63 -10.12
C SER A 103 6.29 -19.14 -10.31
N TRP A 104 7.05 -18.81 -11.33
CA TRP A 104 7.37 -17.44 -11.71
C TRP A 104 6.76 -17.18 -13.08
N LEU A 105 6.03 -16.07 -13.19
CA LEU A 105 5.37 -15.67 -14.42
C LEU A 105 6.06 -14.41 -14.95
N PRO A 106 6.24 -14.30 -16.28
CA PRO A 106 6.54 -13.01 -16.89
C PRO A 106 5.35 -12.08 -16.63
N GLY A 107 5.61 -10.83 -16.25
CA GLY A 107 4.58 -9.81 -16.10
C GLY A 107 4.00 -9.45 -17.48
N PRO A 108 2.82 -9.95 -17.87
CA PRO A 108 2.31 -9.81 -19.25
C PRO A 108 1.50 -8.53 -19.45
N LEU A 109 1.77 -7.49 -18.67
CA LEU A 109 1.13 -6.20 -18.89
C LEU A 109 1.76 -5.53 -20.11
N LYS A 110 0.92 -5.10 -21.05
CA LYS A 110 1.38 -4.42 -22.25
C LYS A 110 1.87 -3.01 -21.92
N ASN A 111 2.89 -2.53 -22.63
CA ASN A 111 3.39 -1.16 -22.54
C ASN A 111 3.74 -0.71 -21.12
N ASN A 112 4.13 -1.63 -20.22
CA ASN A 112 4.49 -1.26 -18.87
C ASN A 112 5.95 -0.82 -18.78
N ARG A 113 6.19 0.16 -17.91
CA ARG A 113 7.50 0.71 -17.60
C ARG A 113 8.04 0.10 -16.31
N PRO A 114 9.36 0.16 -16.07
CA PRO A 114 9.91 -0.25 -14.80
C PRO A 114 9.28 0.52 -13.63
N ALA A 115 8.82 -0.19 -12.61
CA ALA A 115 8.29 0.39 -11.37
C ALA A 115 9.41 0.91 -10.44
N THR A 116 10.59 1.23 -10.98
CA THR A 116 11.69 1.83 -10.22
C THR A 116 11.38 3.28 -9.87
N ARG A 117 11.89 3.74 -8.74
CA ARG A 117 11.71 5.13 -8.28
C ARG A 117 12.16 6.15 -9.34
N ALA A 118 13.30 5.92 -10.00
CA ALA A 118 13.82 6.81 -11.03
C ALA A 118 12.90 6.88 -12.25
N SER A 119 12.42 5.73 -12.76
CA SER A 119 11.51 5.67 -13.91
C SER A 119 10.18 6.35 -13.61
N PHE A 120 9.57 6.06 -12.46
CA PHE A 120 8.30 6.63 -12.06
C PHE A 120 8.39 8.15 -11.87
N LEU A 121 9.34 8.63 -11.05
CA LEU A 121 9.48 10.06 -10.77
C LEU A 121 9.94 10.87 -11.99
N GLY A 122 10.76 10.28 -12.88
CA GLY A 122 11.13 10.89 -14.17
C GLY A 122 9.90 11.09 -15.05
N ALA A 123 9.15 10.03 -15.31
CA ALA A 123 7.93 10.12 -16.10
C ALA A 123 6.88 11.05 -15.45
N LEU A 124 6.75 11.03 -14.13
CA LEU A 124 5.83 11.92 -13.42
C LEU A 124 6.13 13.40 -13.71
N ARG A 125 7.42 13.82 -13.64
CA ARG A 125 7.83 15.20 -13.89
C ARG A 125 7.77 15.59 -15.37
N ASP A 126 8.28 14.72 -16.23
CA ASP A 126 8.61 15.09 -17.60
C ASP A 126 7.47 14.80 -18.59
N GLU A 127 6.60 13.85 -18.29
CA GLU A 127 5.55 13.40 -19.21
C GLU A 127 4.14 13.58 -18.63
N ILE A 128 3.90 13.19 -17.35
CA ILE A 128 2.56 13.06 -16.78
C ILE A 128 2.04 14.40 -16.29
N LEU A 129 2.78 15.07 -15.41
CA LEU A 129 2.37 16.35 -14.84
C LEU A 129 2.14 17.44 -15.90
N PRO A 130 2.93 17.56 -16.98
CA PRO A 130 2.65 18.49 -18.06
C PRO A 130 1.27 18.32 -18.70
N VAL A 131 0.73 17.10 -18.77
CA VAL A 131 -0.61 16.82 -19.36
C VAL A 131 -1.74 17.41 -18.52
N VAL A 132 -1.62 17.33 -17.18
CA VAL A 132 -2.68 17.75 -16.25
C VAL A 132 -2.53 19.18 -15.73
N ARG A 133 -1.34 19.79 -15.88
CA ARG A 133 -0.97 21.11 -15.31
C ARG A 133 -1.97 22.22 -15.60
N GLY A 134 -2.65 22.18 -16.73
CA GLY A 134 -3.62 23.19 -17.18
C GLY A 134 -4.96 23.16 -16.45
N GLY A 135 -5.23 22.19 -15.59
CA GLY A 135 -6.51 21.99 -14.87
C GLY A 135 -7.12 20.60 -15.04
N GLY A 136 -6.37 19.65 -15.64
CA GLY A 136 -6.77 18.24 -15.73
C GLY A 136 -6.65 17.51 -14.38
N THR A 137 -7.13 16.26 -14.36
CA THR A 137 -7.05 15.38 -13.19
C THR A 137 -6.03 14.28 -13.43
N LEU A 138 -5.10 14.12 -12.49
CA LEU A 138 -4.26 12.94 -12.39
C LEU A 138 -4.98 11.88 -11.54
N TYR A 139 -5.39 10.79 -12.17
CA TYR A 139 -5.90 9.60 -11.50
C TYR A 139 -4.73 8.67 -11.20
N LEU A 140 -4.36 8.55 -9.93
CA LEU A 140 -3.18 7.80 -9.49
C LEU A 140 -3.59 6.53 -8.74
N PHE A 141 -3.26 5.38 -9.30
CA PHE A 141 -3.55 4.06 -8.74
C PHE A 141 -2.25 3.41 -8.29
N ILE A 142 -2.18 3.03 -7.01
CA ILE A 142 -1.00 2.38 -6.44
C ILE A 142 -1.43 1.07 -5.76
N GLY A 143 -0.89 -0.04 -6.27
CA GLY A 143 -1.18 -1.38 -5.81
C GLY A 143 0.09 -2.17 -5.55
N ASP A 144 0.90 -1.72 -4.60
CA ASP A 144 2.22 -2.25 -4.31
C ASP A 144 2.34 -2.73 -2.86
N HIS A 145 3.55 -3.05 -2.42
CA HIS A 145 3.84 -3.14 -1.00
C HIS A 145 3.97 -1.76 -0.38
N GLY A 146 3.51 -1.64 0.85
CA GLY A 146 3.69 -0.46 1.68
C GLY A 146 4.40 -0.79 2.99
N THR A 147 5.10 0.19 3.53
CA THR A 147 5.76 0.11 4.83
C THR A 147 5.75 1.47 5.50
N GLU A 148 6.27 1.54 6.71
CA GLU A 148 6.48 2.79 7.43
C GLU A 148 7.97 3.10 7.57
N SER A 149 8.32 4.39 7.53
CA SER A 149 9.66 4.84 7.90
C SER A 149 9.91 4.60 9.40
N ARG A 150 11.18 4.51 9.78
CA ARG A 150 11.58 4.39 11.18
C ARG A 150 11.64 5.77 11.84
N GLY A 151 11.29 5.86 13.10
CA GLY A 151 11.38 7.09 13.90
C GLY A 151 10.10 7.37 14.70
N ASP A 152 10.10 8.49 15.41
CA ASP A 152 9.01 8.90 16.29
C ASP A 152 7.78 9.42 15.52
N ASN A 153 7.99 9.81 14.27
CA ASN A 153 6.95 10.32 13.38
C ASN A 153 6.98 9.54 12.05
N PRO A 154 6.53 8.27 12.03
CA PRO A 154 6.64 7.42 10.86
C PRO A 154 5.85 7.98 9.68
N GLU A 155 6.41 7.84 8.48
CA GLU A 155 5.83 8.19 7.19
C GLU A 155 5.44 6.93 6.45
N SER A 156 4.32 6.94 5.75
CA SER A 156 3.95 5.86 4.84
C SER A 156 4.83 5.87 3.60
N LEU A 157 5.29 4.69 3.21
CA LEU A 157 6.22 4.49 2.11
C LEU A 157 5.63 3.46 1.11
N ILE A 158 5.79 3.73 -0.19
CA ILE A 158 5.57 2.77 -1.27
C ILE A 158 6.89 2.05 -1.52
N THR A 159 6.85 0.73 -1.64
CA THR A 159 8.03 -0.07 -2.01
C THR A 159 8.18 -0.03 -3.52
N MET A 160 9.31 0.47 -4.02
CA MET A 160 9.58 0.57 -5.44
C MET A 160 10.35 -0.65 -5.95
N TRP A 161 10.29 -0.91 -7.24
CA TRP A 161 11.05 -2.00 -7.87
C TRP A 161 12.56 -1.78 -7.74
N GLN A 162 13.28 -2.80 -7.27
CA GLN A 162 14.68 -2.68 -6.86
C GLN A 162 15.67 -3.19 -7.90
N LEU A 163 15.24 -4.01 -8.85
CA LEU A 163 16.15 -4.54 -9.86
C LEU A 163 16.22 -3.64 -11.08
N ARG A 164 17.45 -3.34 -11.50
CA ARG A 164 17.76 -2.63 -12.74
C ARG A 164 18.47 -3.54 -13.71
N ARG A 165 18.16 -3.41 -14.99
CA ARG A 165 18.94 -3.99 -16.05
C ARG A 165 20.27 -3.22 -16.15
N GLY A 166 21.39 -3.93 -16.04
CA GLY A 166 22.73 -3.36 -16.25
C GLY A 166 23.06 -3.16 -17.73
N GLU A 167 24.28 -2.69 -18.01
CA GLU A 167 24.74 -2.41 -19.39
C GLU A 167 24.93 -3.68 -20.25
N GLY A 168 25.00 -4.86 -19.67
CA GLY A 168 25.07 -6.13 -20.40
C GLY A 168 23.68 -6.76 -20.59
N ARG A 169 23.49 -7.52 -21.69
CA ARG A 169 22.21 -8.13 -22.06
C ARG A 169 21.57 -8.97 -20.94
N ASP A 170 22.38 -9.52 -20.05
CA ASP A 170 21.98 -10.41 -18.97
C ASP A 170 22.49 -9.92 -17.60
N SER A 171 22.91 -8.65 -17.48
CA SER A 171 23.37 -8.09 -16.21
C SER A 171 22.24 -7.38 -15.47
N TRP A 172 22.16 -7.61 -14.17
CA TRP A 172 21.20 -7.00 -13.27
C TRP A 172 21.92 -6.40 -12.08
N SER A 173 21.46 -5.24 -11.63
CA SER A 173 21.92 -4.61 -10.39
C SER A 173 20.73 -4.30 -9.48
N THR A 174 20.97 -4.31 -8.19
CA THR A 174 19.99 -3.83 -7.22
C THR A 174 20.15 -2.34 -7.02
N ASP A 175 19.04 -1.63 -7.02
CA ASP A 175 18.98 -0.24 -6.59
C ASP A 175 18.51 -0.21 -5.14
N ASN A 176 19.33 0.36 -4.26
CA ASN A 176 18.98 0.44 -2.84
C ASN A 176 18.05 1.62 -2.50
N ALA A 177 17.63 2.41 -3.48
CA ALA A 177 16.71 3.53 -3.29
C ALA A 177 15.24 3.10 -3.51
N GLU A 178 14.71 2.38 -2.58
CA GLU A 178 13.68 1.38 -2.80
C GLU A 178 12.30 1.80 -2.32
N THR A 179 12.16 3.01 -1.80
CA THR A 179 10.89 3.50 -1.28
C THR A 179 10.60 4.91 -1.76
N LEU A 180 9.31 5.22 -1.89
CA LEU A 180 8.80 6.56 -2.17
C LEU A 180 7.87 6.97 -1.04
N GLY A 181 8.25 8.00 -0.29
CA GLY A 181 7.49 8.52 0.84
C GLY A 181 6.47 9.57 0.43
N VAL A 182 5.51 9.81 1.32
CA VAL A 182 4.46 10.82 1.17
C VAL A 182 5.03 12.20 0.93
N ALA A 183 6.01 12.63 1.74
CA ALA A 183 6.60 13.96 1.66
C ALA A 183 7.28 14.20 0.30
N GLU A 184 8.00 13.20 -0.22
CA GLU A 184 8.65 13.30 -1.51
C GLU A 184 7.64 13.33 -2.65
N LEU A 185 6.66 12.41 -2.66
CA LEU A 185 5.62 12.39 -3.69
C LEU A 185 4.84 13.72 -3.68
N ARG A 186 4.49 14.23 -2.51
CA ARG A 186 3.82 15.51 -2.36
C ARG A 186 4.63 16.65 -2.96
N ARG A 187 5.94 16.72 -2.69
CA ARG A 187 6.82 17.76 -3.24
C ARG A 187 6.84 17.70 -4.76
N VAL A 188 7.03 16.51 -5.35
CA VAL A 188 7.06 16.36 -6.82
C VAL A 188 5.73 16.78 -7.45
N LEU A 189 4.62 16.39 -6.84
CA LEU A 189 3.28 16.80 -7.29
C LEU A 189 3.09 18.31 -7.18
N ALA A 190 3.41 18.92 -6.04
CA ALA A 190 3.26 20.35 -5.80
C ALA A 190 4.09 21.18 -6.78
N ASP A 191 5.33 20.76 -7.07
CA ASP A 191 6.23 21.45 -8.00
C ASP A 191 5.73 21.43 -9.45
N GLY A 192 4.99 20.38 -9.85
CA GLY A 192 4.65 20.14 -11.25
C GLY A 192 3.17 20.26 -11.65
N ILE A 193 2.23 20.09 -10.71
CA ILE A 193 0.80 19.92 -11.03
C ILE A 193 0.10 21.21 -11.51
N GLY A 194 0.62 22.38 -11.13
CA GLY A 194 0.03 23.67 -11.50
C GLY A 194 -1.42 23.84 -11.02
N ARG A 195 -2.37 24.00 -11.95
CA ARG A 195 -3.81 24.07 -11.66
C ARG A 195 -4.50 22.70 -11.71
N GLY A 196 -3.75 21.64 -12.00
CA GLY A 196 -4.26 20.27 -11.99
C GLY A 196 -4.62 19.81 -10.57
N ARG A 197 -5.26 18.66 -10.50
CA ARG A 197 -5.68 18.01 -9.25
C ARG A 197 -5.31 16.53 -9.27
N VAL A 198 -5.23 15.91 -8.11
CA VAL A 198 -4.91 14.48 -7.95
C VAL A 198 -6.08 13.78 -7.29
N VAL A 199 -6.55 12.70 -7.90
CA VAL A 199 -7.46 11.76 -7.26
C VAL A 199 -6.78 10.39 -7.24
N PHE A 200 -6.64 9.79 -6.05
CA PHE A 200 -5.84 8.57 -5.92
C PHE A 200 -6.61 7.40 -5.31
N VAL A 201 -6.18 6.20 -5.65
CA VAL A 201 -6.52 4.94 -4.96
C VAL A 201 -5.22 4.24 -4.61
N MET A 202 -5.03 3.95 -3.33
CA MET A 202 -3.82 3.30 -2.82
C MET A 202 -4.20 2.09 -1.98
N THR A 203 -3.75 0.92 -2.39
CA THR A 203 -4.18 -0.35 -1.79
C THR A 203 -3.10 -1.06 -1.00
N GLN A 204 -1.89 -0.49 -0.96
CA GLN A 204 -0.76 -1.04 -0.21
C GLN A 204 -0.96 -0.95 1.31
N CYS A 205 -0.20 -1.77 2.05
CA CYS A 205 -0.06 -1.64 3.50
C CYS A 205 0.34 -0.22 3.89
N HIS A 206 -0.14 0.27 5.04
CA HIS A 206 0.19 1.61 5.55
C HIS A 206 -0.24 2.77 4.62
N SER A 207 -1.16 2.52 3.69
CA SER A 207 -1.55 3.51 2.68
C SER A 207 -2.20 4.77 3.25
N GLY A 208 -2.80 4.70 4.44
CA GLY A 208 -3.54 5.82 5.05
C GLY A 208 -2.72 7.11 5.25
N GLY A 209 -1.39 7.03 5.40
CA GLY A 209 -0.57 8.23 5.49
C GLY A 209 -0.53 9.06 4.20
N PHE A 210 -0.89 8.48 3.05
CA PHE A 210 -0.93 9.21 1.77
C PHE A 210 -2.09 10.20 1.67
N HIS A 211 -3.06 10.18 2.58
CA HIS A 211 -4.02 11.28 2.71
C HIS A 211 -3.35 12.63 3.01
N GLU A 212 -2.14 12.61 3.56
CA GLU A 212 -1.33 13.82 3.78
C GLU A 212 -0.90 14.52 2.47
N LEU A 213 -1.11 13.93 1.31
CA LEU A 213 -1.03 14.63 0.03
C LEU A 213 -2.00 15.81 -0.04
N GLY A 214 -3.22 15.64 0.48
CA GLY A 214 -4.29 16.64 0.41
C GLY A 214 -4.59 17.36 1.72
N VAL A 215 -4.26 16.77 2.87
CA VAL A 215 -4.61 17.30 4.19
C VAL A 215 -3.43 17.23 5.15
N PRO A 216 -3.35 18.12 6.14
CA PRO A 216 -2.29 18.06 7.14
C PRO A 216 -2.49 16.84 8.06
N ARG A 217 -1.39 16.31 8.59
CA ARG A 217 -1.40 15.25 9.60
C ARG A 217 -2.08 15.66 10.90
N GLU A 218 -1.95 16.94 11.25
CA GLU A 218 -2.53 17.52 12.46
C GLU A 218 -3.26 18.82 12.11
N VAL A 219 -4.36 19.07 12.81
CA VAL A 219 -5.08 20.34 12.79
C VAL A 219 -4.93 21.02 14.13
N ALA A 220 -4.88 22.36 14.12
CA ALA A 220 -4.85 23.14 15.34
C ALA A 220 -6.25 23.64 15.67
N PRO A 221 -6.78 23.36 16.87
CA PRO A 221 -8.01 23.97 17.34
C PRO A 221 -7.91 25.50 17.36
N PRO A 222 -8.96 26.22 16.95
CA PRO A 222 -9.00 27.67 17.00
C PRO A 222 -8.83 28.22 18.42
N ALA A 223 -8.10 29.33 18.56
CA ALA A 223 -7.82 29.92 19.88
C ALA A 223 -9.11 30.39 20.60
N GLU A 224 -10.15 30.74 19.86
CA GLU A 224 -11.46 31.17 20.37
C GLU A 224 -12.27 30.03 21.04
N TRP A 225 -11.82 28.77 20.96
CA TRP A 225 -12.42 27.68 21.71
C TRP A 225 -11.99 27.67 23.18
N PHE A 226 -11.01 28.50 23.54
CA PHE A 226 -10.47 28.58 24.89
C PHE A 226 -10.76 29.91 25.52
N SER A 227 -11.11 29.93 26.82
CA SER A 227 -11.22 31.14 27.63
C SER A 227 -9.86 31.83 27.76
N ARG A 228 -8.80 31.05 27.82
CA ARG A 228 -7.42 31.46 27.82
C ARG A 228 -6.61 30.52 26.94
N ARG A 229 -5.86 31.05 25.97
CA ARG A 229 -5.05 30.27 25.04
C ARG A 229 -4.05 29.41 25.81
N PRO A 230 -4.13 28.04 25.68
CA PRO A 230 -3.18 27.14 26.32
C PRO A 230 -1.76 27.31 25.78
N ALA A 231 -0.75 27.14 26.62
CA ALA A 231 0.66 27.25 26.19
C ALA A 231 1.06 26.18 25.16
N TRP A 232 0.40 25.02 25.18
CA TRP A 232 0.62 23.94 24.23
C TRP A 232 0.02 24.19 22.84
N LEU A 233 -0.94 25.11 22.70
CA LEU A 233 -1.62 25.40 21.44
C LEU A 233 -0.67 26.14 20.49
N ARG A 234 -0.14 25.39 19.54
CA ARG A 234 0.69 25.95 18.48
C ARG A 234 -0.15 26.22 17.24
N ALA A 235 0.24 27.20 16.45
CA ALA A 235 -0.34 27.35 15.12
C ALA A 235 -0.01 26.11 14.27
N ALA A 236 -1.02 25.57 13.58
CA ALA A 236 -0.75 24.54 12.58
C ALA A 236 0.24 25.07 11.55
N ALA A 237 1.24 24.30 11.21
CA ALA A 237 2.15 24.65 10.12
C ALA A 237 1.33 24.78 8.83
N ALA A 238 1.39 25.97 8.22
CA ALA A 238 0.75 26.18 6.92
C ALA A 238 1.44 25.29 5.89
N GLN A 239 0.77 24.25 5.45
CA GLN A 239 1.23 23.47 4.31
C GLN A 239 0.50 23.97 3.06
N PRO A 240 1.22 24.18 1.92
CA PRO A 240 0.56 24.53 0.67
C PRO A 240 -0.51 23.46 0.37
N ALA A 241 -1.73 23.90 0.14
CA ALA A 241 -2.82 23.00 -0.17
C ALA A 241 -2.61 22.41 -1.57
N LEU A 242 -2.25 21.14 -1.66
CA LEU A 242 -2.34 20.39 -2.91
C LEU A 242 -3.82 20.01 -3.11
N ALA A 243 -4.36 20.25 -4.31
CA ALA A 243 -5.69 19.76 -4.67
C ALA A 243 -5.64 18.24 -4.89
N ALA A 244 -5.54 17.49 -3.79
CA ALA A 244 -5.44 16.04 -3.79
C ALA A 244 -6.44 15.45 -2.80
N ALA A 245 -7.15 14.41 -3.24
CA ALA A 245 -7.99 13.55 -2.41
C ALA A 245 -8.04 12.15 -3.00
N GLY A 246 -8.45 11.17 -2.21
CA GLY A 246 -8.55 9.80 -2.72
C GLY A 246 -8.88 8.80 -1.62
N PHE A 247 -8.55 7.56 -1.90
CA PHE A 247 -9.00 6.41 -1.14
C PHE A 247 -7.84 5.47 -0.84
N THR A 248 -7.83 4.89 0.34
CA THR A 248 -6.82 3.93 0.78
C THR A 248 -7.46 2.65 1.30
N ALA A 249 -6.75 1.52 1.16
CA ALA A 249 -7.22 0.25 1.69
C ALA A 249 -7.17 0.20 3.22
N THR A 250 -6.26 0.94 3.84
CA THR A 250 -6.05 0.85 5.29
C THR A 250 -5.56 2.17 5.88
N ASP A 251 -5.49 2.24 7.21
CA ASP A 251 -4.86 3.35 7.92
C ASP A 251 -3.33 3.33 7.84
N GLN A 252 -2.68 4.38 8.37
CA GLN A 252 -1.22 4.50 8.35
C GLN A 252 -0.52 3.39 9.15
N ALA A 253 -1.10 2.94 10.26
CA ALA A 253 -0.45 2.01 11.18
C ALA A 253 -0.71 0.52 10.86
N SER A 254 -1.53 0.23 9.84
CA SER A 254 -2.03 -1.13 9.59
C SER A 254 -1.57 -1.70 8.26
N PRO A 255 -1.36 -3.03 8.21
CA PRO A 255 -1.22 -3.74 6.93
C PRO A 255 -2.56 -3.76 6.19
N ALA A 256 -2.51 -4.01 4.88
CA ALA A 256 -3.65 -4.34 4.01
C ALA A 256 -3.65 -5.82 3.62
N ALA A 257 -4.77 -6.30 3.10
CA ALA A 257 -4.96 -7.71 2.75
C ALA A 257 -4.19 -8.16 1.50
N GLY A 258 -3.73 -7.26 0.67
CA GLY A 258 -3.34 -7.47 -0.72
C GLY A 258 -2.01 -8.15 -1.03
N CYS A 259 -1.28 -8.71 -0.08
CA CYS A 259 0.06 -9.28 -0.32
C CYS A 259 0.04 -10.81 -0.30
N ASP A 260 -0.76 -11.44 -1.16
CA ASP A 260 -0.87 -12.89 -1.25
C ASP A 260 -0.18 -13.47 -2.50
N PRO A 261 0.84 -14.35 -2.36
CA PRO A 261 1.45 -15.04 -3.49
C PRO A 261 0.61 -16.20 -4.03
N ALA A 262 -0.39 -16.64 -3.30
CA ALA A 262 -1.22 -17.80 -3.62
C ALA A 262 -2.73 -17.49 -3.64
N PRO A 263 -3.19 -16.34 -4.16
CA PRO A 263 -4.61 -16.14 -4.25
C PRO A 263 -5.18 -17.14 -5.25
N ASP A 264 -6.19 -17.85 -4.83
CA ASP A 264 -7.11 -18.47 -5.77
C ASP A 264 -7.90 -17.34 -6.41
N PRO A 265 -7.93 -17.21 -7.74
CA PRO A 265 -8.69 -16.14 -8.40
C PRO A 265 -10.16 -16.06 -7.97
N ASP A 266 -10.74 -17.20 -7.60
CA ASP A 266 -12.15 -17.27 -7.17
C ASP A 266 -12.34 -16.86 -5.69
N SER A 267 -11.31 -17.02 -4.87
CA SER A 267 -11.33 -16.67 -3.42
C SER A 267 -10.47 -15.46 -3.06
N TRP A 268 -9.81 -14.83 -4.03
CA TRP A 268 -9.06 -13.60 -3.79
C TRP A 268 -10.00 -12.50 -3.30
N ALA A 269 -9.69 -11.88 -2.18
CA ALA A 269 -10.53 -10.90 -1.53
C ALA A 269 -9.68 -9.71 -1.04
N GLY A 270 -10.34 -8.58 -0.81
CA GLY A 270 -9.72 -7.38 -0.28
C GLY A 270 -10.02 -6.15 -1.13
N TYR A 271 -9.79 -5.01 -0.54
CA TYR A 271 -10.02 -3.72 -1.18
C TYR A 271 -9.30 -3.59 -2.53
N GLU A 272 -8.09 -4.18 -2.65
CA GLU A 272 -7.29 -4.20 -3.88
C GLU A 272 -7.99 -4.89 -5.06
N ARG A 273 -8.84 -5.88 -4.79
CA ARG A 273 -9.66 -6.57 -5.79
C ARG A 273 -10.92 -5.78 -6.11
N TYR A 274 -11.63 -5.39 -5.06
CA TYR A 274 -13.00 -4.90 -5.23
C TYR A 274 -13.09 -3.54 -5.92
N VAL A 275 -12.10 -2.66 -5.73
CA VAL A 275 -12.12 -1.34 -6.39
C VAL A 275 -12.02 -1.45 -7.91
N PRO A 276 -11.00 -2.11 -8.50
CA PRO A 276 -10.92 -2.22 -9.95
C PRO A 276 -12.09 -3.04 -10.54
N GLU A 277 -12.59 -4.06 -9.85
CA GLU A 277 -13.75 -4.82 -10.29
C GLU A 277 -15.03 -3.95 -10.32
N ALA A 278 -15.25 -3.11 -9.30
CA ALA A 278 -16.36 -2.16 -9.30
C ALA A 278 -16.27 -1.16 -10.46
N LEU A 279 -15.07 -0.68 -10.78
CA LEU A 279 -14.82 0.21 -11.91
C LEU A 279 -15.06 -0.48 -13.25
N LEU A 280 -14.77 -1.77 -13.35
CA LEU A 280 -15.02 -2.58 -14.55
C LEU A 280 -16.50 -2.93 -14.74
N GLY A 281 -17.34 -2.80 -13.71
CA GLY A 281 -18.77 -3.09 -13.78
C GLY A 281 -19.16 -4.46 -13.24
N TYR A 282 -18.33 -5.05 -12.39
CA TYR A 282 -18.69 -6.29 -11.70
C TYR A 282 -19.62 -6.01 -10.51
N ASP A 283 -20.58 -6.87 -10.31
CA ASP A 283 -21.30 -7.00 -9.04
C ASP A 283 -20.37 -7.69 -8.04
N LEU A 284 -20.02 -6.98 -6.97
CA LEU A 284 -18.99 -7.45 -6.04
C LEU A 284 -19.46 -8.60 -5.12
N PHE A 285 -20.75 -8.91 -5.05
CA PHE A 285 -21.27 -10.04 -4.31
C PHE A 285 -21.31 -11.32 -5.15
N THR A 286 -21.68 -11.19 -6.42
CA THR A 286 -21.82 -12.33 -7.35
C THR A 286 -20.62 -12.50 -8.26
N LEU A 287 -19.75 -11.50 -8.35
CA LEU A 287 -18.62 -11.39 -9.28
C LEU A 287 -19.00 -11.50 -10.76
N ALA A 288 -20.28 -11.25 -11.07
CA ALA A 288 -20.78 -11.20 -12.44
C ALA A 288 -20.59 -9.79 -13.03
N GLU A 289 -20.16 -9.70 -14.27
CA GLU A 289 -20.13 -8.42 -15.01
C GLU A 289 -21.58 -8.00 -15.32
N THR A 290 -22.03 -6.88 -14.73
CA THR A 290 -23.44 -6.47 -14.75
C THR A 290 -23.71 -5.15 -15.46
N GLY A 291 -22.65 -4.42 -15.86
CA GLY A 291 -22.89 -3.13 -16.48
C GLY A 291 -21.67 -2.25 -16.73
N PRO A 292 -21.89 -0.95 -16.90
CA PRO A 292 -20.85 0.00 -17.35
C PRO A 292 -19.77 0.33 -16.30
N GLY A 293 -19.88 -0.17 -15.07
CA GLY A 293 -18.98 0.17 -13.97
C GLY A 293 -19.40 1.42 -13.20
N ARG A 294 -18.65 1.72 -12.14
CA ARG A 294 -18.88 2.90 -11.31
C ARG A 294 -18.44 4.17 -12.03
N ARG A 295 -19.16 5.25 -11.78
CA ARG A 295 -18.93 6.54 -12.45
C ARG A 295 -17.91 7.42 -11.76
N SER A 296 -17.56 7.09 -10.52
CA SER A 296 -16.53 7.77 -9.75
C SER A 296 -15.75 6.81 -8.89
N LEU A 297 -14.56 7.24 -8.45
CA LEU A 297 -13.78 6.46 -7.49
C LEU A 297 -14.47 6.38 -6.12
N ALA A 298 -15.27 7.38 -5.74
CA ALA A 298 -16.08 7.33 -4.52
C ALA A 298 -17.12 6.20 -4.54
N GLU A 299 -17.82 6.02 -5.66
CA GLU A 299 -18.78 4.93 -5.81
C GLU A 299 -18.10 3.55 -5.78
N ALA A 300 -16.91 3.42 -6.39
CA ALA A 300 -16.13 2.19 -6.33
C ALA A 300 -15.62 1.89 -4.92
N HIS A 301 -15.15 2.92 -4.20
CA HIS A 301 -14.74 2.84 -2.80
C HIS A 301 -15.89 2.41 -1.89
N GLU A 302 -17.07 3.02 -2.02
CA GLU A 302 -18.25 2.65 -1.23
C GLU A 302 -18.66 1.20 -1.46
N ALA A 303 -18.69 0.76 -2.72
CA ALA A 303 -19.01 -0.62 -3.06
C ALA A 303 -17.98 -1.61 -2.49
N ALA A 304 -16.68 -1.32 -2.65
CA ALA A 304 -15.61 -2.14 -2.11
C ALA A 304 -15.66 -2.21 -0.58
N THR A 305 -15.87 -1.07 0.10
CA THR A 305 -15.98 -1.00 1.57
C THR A 305 -17.12 -1.83 2.12
N LEU A 306 -18.24 -1.91 1.38
CA LEU A 306 -19.43 -2.65 1.78
C LEU A 306 -19.21 -4.18 1.76
N VAL A 307 -18.43 -4.68 0.80
CA VAL A 307 -18.22 -6.13 0.61
C VAL A 307 -16.97 -6.64 1.29
N ASP A 308 -16.01 -5.76 1.57
CA ASP A 308 -14.72 -6.14 2.11
C ASP A 308 -14.82 -6.66 3.55
N ALA A 309 -14.55 -7.96 3.70
CA ALA A 309 -14.53 -8.69 4.97
C ALA A 309 -13.10 -9.05 5.43
N THR A 310 -12.08 -8.42 4.86
CA THR A 310 -10.67 -8.67 5.20
C THR A 310 -10.17 -7.80 6.36
N ILE A 311 -8.86 -7.79 6.57
CA ILE A 311 -8.21 -6.92 7.56
C ILE A 311 -8.15 -5.45 7.13
N ASP A 312 -8.61 -5.12 5.94
CA ASP A 312 -8.59 -3.77 5.40
C ASP A 312 -9.47 -2.82 6.20
N LYS A 313 -9.06 -1.57 6.25
CA LYS A 313 -9.78 -0.47 6.90
C LYS A 313 -9.90 0.69 5.93
N PRO A 314 -10.72 0.53 4.88
CA PRO A 314 -10.81 1.51 3.80
C PRO A 314 -11.16 2.92 4.31
N ARG A 315 -10.53 3.93 3.72
CA ARG A 315 -10.72 5.34 4.11
C ARG A 315 -10.69 6.27 2.92
N ALA A 316 -11.47 7.35 3.01
CA ALA A 316 -11.41 8.50 2.11
C ALA A 316 -10.58 9.64 2.73
N THR A 317 -10.07 10.56 1.93
CA THR A 317 -9.31 11.71 2.43
C THR A 317 -10.18 12.65 3.27
N SER A 318 -11.45 12.83 2.91
CA SER A 318 -12.42 13.58 3.72
C SER A 318 -12.62 12.96 5.10
N GLU A 319 -12.61 11.63 5.17
CA GLU A 319 -12.72 10.88 6.43
C GLU A 319 -11.44 10.99 7.27
N TYR A 320 -10.27 10.87 6.64
CA TYR A 320 -8.99 11.10 7.31
C TYR A 320 -8.90 12.53 7.87
N TYR A 321 -9.39 13.52 7.13
CA TYR A 321 -9.46 14.91 7.61
C TYR A 321 -10.34 15.03 8.87
N LEU A 322 -11.50 14.40 8.89
CA LEU A 322 -12.37 14.38 10.08
C LEU A 322 -11.72 13.59 11.23
N GLU A 323 -10.96 12.54 10.94
CA GLU A 323 -10.20 11.82 11.96
C GLU A 323 -9.08 12.68 12.56
N THR A 324 -8.43 13.56 11.78
CA THR A 324 -7.47 14.52 12.34
C THR A 324 -8.14 15.50 13.31
N TRP A 325 -9.38 15.92 12.98
CA TRP A 325 -10.19 16.73 13.89
C TRP A 325 -10.62 15.93 15.12
N ALA A 326 -11.02 14.68 14.98
CA ALA A 326 -11.34 13.81 16.10
C ALA A 326 -10.18 13.75 17.11
N ARG A 327 -8.96 13.50 16.63
CA ARG A 327 -7.74 13.52 17.47
C ARG A 327 -7.50 14.87 18.15
N ALA A 328 -7.73 15.96 17.44
CA ALA A 328 -7.60 17.30 18.02
C ALA A 328 -8.67 17.57 19.10
N ILE A 329 -9.92 17.16 18.88
CA ILE A 329 -11.02 17.28 19.85
C ILE A 329 -10.72 16.42 21.09
N GLU A 330 -10.26 15.22 20.93
CA GLU A 330 -9.87 14.33 22.03
C GLU A 330 -8.72 14.92 22.85
N ARG A 331 -7.74 15.55 22.19
CA ARG A 331 -6.62 16.22 22.87
C ARG A 331 -7.07 17.40 23.73
N ILE A 332 -8.07 18.18 23.29
CA ILE A 332 -8.58 19.32 24.07
C ILE A 332 -9.63 18.93 25.11
N ALA A 333 -10.14 17.71 25.07
CA ALA A 333 -11.26 17.27 25.89
C ALA A 333 -11.03 17.35 27.41
N GLU A 334 -9.78 17.37 27.85
CA GLU A 334 -9.37 17.49 29.26
C GLU A 334 -8.86 18.89 29.60
N ASP A 335 -8.91 19.85 28.67
CA ASP A 335 -8.37 21.18 28.90
C ASP A 335 -9.34 22.00 29.76
N PRO A 336 -8.92 22.54 30.91
CA PRO A 336 -9.78 23.32 31.80
C PRO A 336 -10.11 24.72 31.25
N GLU A 337 -9.38 25.17 30.23
CA GLU A 337 -9.54 26.51 29.66
C GLU A 337 -10.56 26.58 28.51
N LEU A 338 -11.30 25.47 28.24
CA LEU A 338 -12.35 25.48 27.23
C LEU A 338 -13.47 26.47 27.56
N THR A 339 -13.93 27.18 26.52
CA THR A 339 -15.17 27.97 26.66
C THR A 339 -16.36 27.07 26.97
N PRO A 340 -17.43 27.56 27.63
CA PRO A 340 -18.61 26.73 27.89
C PRO A 340 -19.21 26.07 26.65
N ARG A 341 -19.17 26.76 25.51
CA ARG A 341 -19.62 26.23 24.23
C ARG A 341 -18.75 25.06 23.75
N ALA A 342 -17.43 25.21 23.79
CA ALA A 342 -16.50 24.17 23.39
C ALA A 342 -16.60 22.95 24.32
N ALA A 343 -16.70 23.14 25.64
CA ALA A 343 -16.87 22.08 26.61
C ALA A 343 -18.18 21.29 26.39
N ALA A 344 -19.28 21.99 26.10
CA ALA A 344 -20.54 21.33 25.76
C ALA A 344 -20.44 20.53 24.44
N ALA A 345 -19.78 21.08 23.44
CA ALA A 345 -19.55 20.39 22.16
C ALA A 345 -18.64 19.15 22.31
N VAL A 346 -17.59 19.23 23.14
CA VAL A 346 -16.74 18.05 23.50
C VAL A 346 -17.57 16.99 24.22
N THR A 347 -18.45 17.37 25.13
CA THR A 347 -19.36 16.42 25.81
C THR A 347 -20.27 15.71 24.81
N ALA A 348 -20.85 16.45 23.85
CA ALA A 348 -21.67 15.90 22.79
C ALA A 348 -20.85 14.95 21.87
N TYR A 349 -19.62 15.34 21.52
CA TYR A 349 -18.68 14.51 20.76
C TYR A 349 -18.44 13.16 21.46
N ARG A 350 -18.07 13.18 22.75
CA ARG A 350 -17.85 11.95 23.54
C ARG A 350 -19.09 11.07 23.55
N TRP A 351 -20.26 11.64 23.80
CA TRP A 351 -21.52 10.92 23.78
C TRP A 351 -21.78 10.27 22.40
N ALA A 352 -21.52 11.00 21.31
CA ALA A 352 -21.70 10.50 19.95
C ALA A 352 -20.77 9.33 19.64
N VAL A 353 -19.50 9.41 20.05
CA VAL A 353 -18.52 8.30 19.89
C VAL A 353 -18.97 7.08 20.69
N ASP A 354 -19.43 7.26 21.93
CA ASP A 354 -19.85 6.17 22.81
C ASP A 354 -21.10 5.46 22.29
N THR A 355 -22.11 6.21 21.91
CA THR A 355 -23.42 5.67 21.52
C THR A 355 -23.51 5.33 20.03
N GLY A 356 -22.65 5.92 19.19
CA GLY A 356 -22.77 5.87 17.74
C GLY A 356 -23.95 6.69 17.19
N ARG A 357 -24.50 7.63 17.99
CA ARG A 357 -25.63 8.48 17.62
C ARG A 357 -25.17 9.93 17.52
N ILE A 358 -25.66 10.62 16.52
CA ILE A 358 -25.43 12.07 16.34
C ILE A 358 -26.78 12.78 16.24
N THR A 359 -26.76 14.08 16.48
CA THR A 359 -27.88 14.97 16.22
C THR A 359 -27.65 15.65 14.88
N ALA A 360 -27.86 14.91 13.78
CA ALA A 360 -27.54 15.38 12.43
C ALA A 360 -28.18 16.75 12.15
N LYS A 361 -27.36 17.71 11.73
CA LYS A 361 -27.78 19.10 11.48
C LYS A 361 -27.87 19.41 9.99
N SER A 362 -26.86 19.00 9.21
CA SER A 362 -26.86 19.22 7.76
C SER A 362 -27.36 18.01 6.99
N PRO A 363 -27.88 18.20 5.76
CA PRO A 363 -28.23 17.09 4.87
C PRO A 363 -27.03 16.19 4.56
N ALA A 364 -25.85 16.77 4.35
CA ALA A 364 -24.62 16.03 4.03
C ALA A 364 -24.18 15.14 5.21
N LEU A 365 -24.30 15.62 6.45
CA LEU A 365 -24.00 14.81 7.63
C LEU A 365 -24.99 13.64 7.79
N ARG A 366 -26.29 13.85 7.50
CA ARG A 366 -27.29 12.79 7.51
C ARG A 366 -27.01 11.72 6.44
N GLU A 367 -26.68 12.14 5.22
CA GLU A 367 -26.29 11.21 4.13
C GLU A 367 -25.11 10.33 4.56
N ARG A 368 -24.11 10.92 5.22
CA ARG A 368 -22.94 10.18 5.71
C ARG A 368 -23.31 9.25 6.88
N GLU A 369 -24.18 9.68 7.77
CA GLU A 369 -24.69 8.83 8.85
C GLU A 369 -25.42 7.60 8.30
N GLU A 370 -26.27 7.78 7.30
CA GLU A 370 -26.97 6.67 6.63
C GLU A 370 -25.99 5.71 5.93
N GLN A 371 -24.98 6.25 5.28
CA GLN A 371 -23.92 5.45 4.65
C GLN A 371 -23.18 4.60 5.69
N TYR A 372 -22.75 5.19 6.80
CA TYR A 372 -22.04 4.46 7.85
C TYR A 372 -22.94 3.50 8.62
N ALA A 373 -24.23 3.78 8.71
CA ALA A 373 -25.19 2.83 9.25
C ALA A 373 -25.28 1.56 8.38
N ARG A 374 -25.23 1.70 7.03
CA ARG A 374 -25.16 0.55 6.11
C ARG A 374 -23.86 -0.24 6.31
N PHE A 375 -22.71 0.42 6.38
CA PHE A 375 -21.41 -0.22 6.61
C PHE A 375 -21.37 -0.93 7.97
N THR A 376 -21.81 -0.27 9.04
CA THR A 376 -21.85 -0.84 10.38
C THR A 376 -22.76 -2.07 10.45
N ARG A 377 -23.92 -2.03 9.79
CA ARG A 377 -24.83 -3.18 9.70
C ARG A 377 -24.13 -4.36 9.03
N ARG A 378 -23.51 -4.14 7.87
CA ARG A 378 -22.78 -5.18 7.15
C ARG A 378 -21.62 -5.75 7.95
N ILE A 379 -20.83 -4.91 8.60
CA ILE A 379 -19.76 -5.33 9.50
C ILE A 379 -20.29 -6.19 10.65
N THR A 380 -21.43 -5.81 11.25
CA THR A 380 -22.05 -6.56 12.35
C THR A 380 -22.60 -7.91 11.90
N GLU A 381 -23.10 -8.00 10.66
CA GLU A 381 -23.53 -9.27 10.06
C GLU A 381 -22.34 -10.22 9.86
N GLN A 382 -21.19 -9.69 9.43
CA GLN A 382 -19.95 -10.45 9.20
C GLN A 382 -19.18 -10.78 10.50
N ALA A 383 -19.33 -9.98 11.54
CA ALA A 383 -18.66 -10.14 12.83
C ALA A 383 -19.64 -9.91 14.00
N PRO A 384 -20.58 -10.85 14.26
CA PRO A 384 -21.64 -10.66 15.25
C PRO A 384 -21.13 -10.43 16.69
N SER A 385 -19.91 -10.91 16.98
CA SER A 385 -19.29 -10.76 18.31
C SER A 385 -18.53 -9.44 18.50
N ALA A 386 -18.45 -8.57 17.49
CA ALA A 386 -17.91 -7.21 17.61
C ALA A 386 -18.86 -6.28 18.39
N GLY A 387 -19.26 -6.74 19.59
CA GLY A 387 -20.23 -6.06 20.46
C GLY A 387 -19.61 -4.95 21.32
N PRO A 388 -20.41 -4.33 22.22
CA PRO A 388 -20.00 -3.17 23.02
C PRO A 388 -18.72 -3.35 23.84
N ARG A 389 -18.45 -4.56 24.34
CA ARG A 389 -17.22 -4.85 25.11
C ARG A 389 -15.96 -4.74 24.27
N LEU A 390 -16.00 -5.24 23.02
CA LEU A 390 -14.87 -5.16 22.11
C LEU A 390 -14.64 -3.74 21.62
N LEU A 391 -15.72 -2.97 21.38
CA LEU A 391 -15.62 -1.55 21.06
C LEU A 391 -14.98 -0.76 22.20
N ALA A 392 -15.37 -1.02 23.46
CA ALA A 392 -14.76 -0.39 24.64
C ALA A 392 -13.28 -0.75 24.79
N ALA A 393 -12.92 -2.03 24.60
CA ALA A 393 -11.52 -2.49 24.66
C ALA A 393 -10.67 -1.89 23.52
N THR A 394 -11.22 -1.79 22.31
CA THR A 394 -10.54 -1.19 21.17
C THR A 394 -10.34 0.31 21.39
N ARG A 395 -11.31 1.00 21.96
CA ARG A 395 -11.20 2.40 22.34
C ARG A 395 -10.13 2.61 23.41
N ALA A 396 -10.12 1.83 24.47
CA ALA A 396 -9.11 1.89 25.52
C ALA A 396 -7.69 1.66 24.97
N ALA A 397 -7.53 0.77 23.98
CA ALA A 397 -6.25 0.55 23.30
C ALA A 397 -5.81 1.72 22.40
N LEU A 398 -6.75 2.50 21.88
CA LEU A 398 -6.45 3.71 21.10
C LEU A 398 -6.21 4.94 21.98
N GLU A 399 -6.88 5.03 23.14
CA GLU A 399 -6.75 6.13 24.12
C GLU A 399 -5.60 5.90 25.10
N GLY A 400 -5.23 4.63 25.36
CA GLY A 400 -4.07 4.31 26.18
C GLY A 400 -2.78 4.73 25.50
N ASP A 401 -1.90 5.39 26.25
CA ASP A 401 -0.50 5.59 25.88
C ASP A 401 0.24 4.23 25.85
N VAL A 402 -0.13 3.40 24.89
CA VAL A 402 0.66 2.21 24.56
C VAL A 402 1.94 2.74 23.94
N PRO A 403 3.10 2.53 24.58
CA PRO A 403 4.38 2.97 24.02
C PRO A 403 4.48 2.52 22.56
N ALA A 404 5.08 3.33 21.71
CA ALA A 404 5.24 3.02 20.28
C ALA A 404 5.85 1.63 20.03
N SER A 405 6.58 1.09 21.02
CA SER A 405 7.11 -0.28 21.07
C SER A 405 6.04 -1.38 21.18
N GLU A 406 4.88 -1.09 21.80
CA GLU A 406 3.77 -2.05 21.97
C GLU A 406 2.70 -1.91 20.89
N ARG A 407 2.60 -0.74 20.22
CA ARG A 407 1.74 -0.53 19.04
C ARG A 407 2.20 -1.34 17.82
N ARG A 408 3.46 -1.78 17.81
CA ARG A 408 3.99 -2.70 16.80
C ARG A 408 3.40 -4.07 17.04
N GLY A 409 2.32 -4.30 16.35
CA GLY A 409 1.50 -5.48 16.17
C GLY A 409 1.90 -6.72 16.94
N GLY A 410 0.95 -7.35 17.58
CA GLY A 410 1.04 -8.55 18.38
C GLY A 410 2.00 -9.64 17.91
N GLY A 411 3.26 -9.41 18.08
CA GLY A 411 4.42 -10.24 17.91
C GLY A 411 5.49 -9.74 18.86
N GLY A 412 5.16 -9.64 20.13
CA GLY A 412 6.13 -9.50 21.22
C GLY A 412 7.15 -10.62 21.16
N ARG A 413 8.07 -10.54 20.19
CA ARG A 413 9.27 -11.36 20.17
C ARG A 413 10.25 -10.70 21.11
N SER A 414 10.51 -11.38 22.21
CA SER A 414 11.68 -11.07 23.03
C SER A 414 12.87 -10.82 22.10
N ARG A 415 13.57 -9.69 22.26
CA ARG A 415 14.77 -9.34 21.47
C ARG A 415 15.85 -10.43 21.47
N GLY A 416 15.78 -11.41 22.37
CA GLY A 416 16.68 -12.55 22.46
C GLY A 416 16.40 -13.69 21.47
N ALA A 417 15.14 -13.88 21.04
CA ALA A 417 14.80 -15.04 20.21
C ALA A 417 15.43 -15.04 18.79
N PRO A 418 15.53 -13.92 18.07
CA PRO A 418 16.22 -13.90 16.77
C PRO A 418 17.72 -14.16 16.88
N ASP A 419 18.37 -13.68 17.94
CA ASP A 419 19.81 -13.86 18.15
C ASP A 419 20.14 -15.28 18.60
N GLU A 420 19.27 -15.91 19.36
CA GLU A 420 19.41 -17.32 19.75
C GLU A 420 19.19 -18.26 18.56
N MET A 421 18.18 -18.00 17.73
CA MET A 421 17.94 -18.76 16.50
C MET A 421 19.12 -18.61 15.52
N ARG A 422 19.65 -17.42 15.37
CA ARG A 422 20.82 -17.15 14.51
C ARG A 422 22.07 -17.86 15.03
N ARG A 423 22.32 -17.88 16.33
CA ARG A 423 23.42 -18.64 16.92
C ARG A 423 23.24 -20.14 16.72
N ALA A 424 22.06 -20.67 17.00
CA ALA A 424 21.77 -22.09 16.80
C ALA A 424 21.99 -22.53 15.35
N TRP A 425 21.60 -21.69 14.37
CA TRP A 425 21.92 -21.92 12.96
C TRP A 425 23.41 -21.88 12.68
N ASN A 426 24.08 -20.78 12.98
CA ASN A 426 25.47 -20.56 12.58
C ASN A 426 26.46 -21.50 13.26
N GLU A 427 26.23 -21.83 14.53
CA GLU A 427 27.20 -22.59 15.34
C GLU A 427 26.94 -24.09 15.32
N VAL A 428 25.71 -24.53 15.09
CA VAL A 428 25.35 -25.96 15.24
C VAL A 428 24.79 -26.54 13.93
N VAL A 429 23.66 -26.01 13.44
CA VAL A 429 22.93 -26.66 12.33
C VAL A 429 23.67 -26.49 11.01
N ARG A 430 24.11 -25.27 10.69
CA ARG A 430 24.74 -24.98 9.40
C ARG A 430 26.04 -25.75 9.15
N PRO A 431 26.99 -25.85 10.10
CA PRO A 431 28.21 -26.62 9.88
C PRO A 431 27.92 -28.11 9.62
N ALA A 432 27.01 -28.70 10.39
CA ALA A 432 26.59 -30.09 10.21
C ALA A 432 25.83 -30.29 8.88
N TRP A 433 24.91 -29.39 8.55
CA TRP A 433 24.20 -29.39 7.27
C TRP A 433 25.16 -29.26 6.08
N LYS A 434 26.12 -28.34 6.15
CA LYS A 434 27.13 -28.15 5.10
C LYS A 434 27.94 -29.42 4.89
N LYS A 435 28.33 -30.09 5.96
CA LYS A 435 29.05 -31.36 5.89
C LYS A 435 28.22 -32.44 5.16
N ALA A 436 26.94 -32.60 5.51
CA ALA A 436 26.03 -33.54 4.89
C ALA A 436 25.76 -33.22 3.41
N VAL A 437 25.57 -31.93 3.06
CA VAL A 437 25.41 -31.49 1.67
C VAL A 437 26.65 -31.78 0.82
N LEU A 438 27.85 -31.55 1.35
CA LEU A 438 29.10 -31.82 0.63
C LEU A 438 29.38 -33.29 0.49
N ALA A 439 28.96 -34.13 1.45
CA ALA A 439 29.04 -35.58 1.42
C ALA A 439 27.97 -36.24 0.50
N GLY A 440 26.98 -35.47 0.05
CA GLY A 440 25.88 -36.03 -0.77
C GLY A 440 24.87 -36.86 0.03
N GLU A 441 24.78 -36.65 1.35
CA GLU A 441 23.94 -37.40 2.27
C GLU A 441 22.48 -36.92 2.35
N ILE A 442 22.12 -35.90 1.54
CA ILE A 442 20.80 -35.29 1.60
C ILE A 442 19.91 -35.85 0.49
N ASP A 443 18.92 -36.62 0.88
CA ASP A 443 17.97 -37.24 -0.06
C ASP A 443 17.24 -36.20 -0.91
N GLY A 444 17.24 -36.44 -2.23
CA GLY A 444 16.57 -35.63 -3.21
C GLY A 444 17.16 -34.21 -3.38
N LEU A 445 18.36 -33.95 -2.86
CA LEU A 445 19.11 -32.72 -3.12
C LEU A 445 20.14 -32.97 -4.22
N THR A 446 19.74 -32.79 -5.47
CA THR A 446 20.55 -33.09 -6.67
C THR A 446 20.53 -31.92 -7.66
N GLY A 447 21.35 -32.00 -8.72
CA GLY A 447 21.33 -31.07 -9.85
C GLY A 447 21.50 -29.61 -9.45
N ALA A 448 20.63 -28.77 -9.97
CA ALA A 448 20.67 -27.34 -9.76
C ALA A 448 20.35 -26.94 -8.30
N ALA A 449 19.48 -27.68 -7.63
CA ALA A 449 19.17 -27.44 -6.22
C ALA A 449 20.39 -27.66 -5.32
N LEU A 450 21.17 -28.70 -5.58
CA LEU A 450 22.44 -28.95 -4.88
C LEU A 450 23.48 -27.85 -5.16
N THR A 451 23.62 -27.44 -6.41
CA THR A 451 24.53 -26.35 -6.80
C THR A 451 24.14 -25.05 -6.11
N PHE A 452 22.86 -24.75 -6.08
CA PHE A 452 22.33 -23.57 -5.43
C PHE A 452 22.52 -23.60 -3.89
N GLU A 453 22.27 -24.74 -3.25
CA GLU A 453 22.50 -24.90 -1.82
C GLU A 453 23.97 -24.71 -1.44
N LYS A 454 24.90 -25.30 -2.19
CA LYS A 454 26.34 -25.06 -1.98
C LYS A 454 26.68 -23.57 -2.05
N ARG A 455 26.10 -22.85 -3.00
CA ARG A 455 26.30 -21.40 -3.14
C ARG A 455 25.72 -20.62 -1.97
N LEU A 456 24.53 -20.99 -1.47
CA LEU A 456 23.95 -20.39 -0.27
C LEU A 456 24.85 -20.58 0.95
N LEU A 457 25.35 -21.79 1.16
CA LEU A 457 26.26 -22.11 2.25
C LEU A 457 27.55 -21.31 2.20
N ASP A 458 28.12 -21.10 1.01
CA ASP A 458 29.32 -20.27 0.82
C ASP A 458 29.06 -18.79 1.21
N LEU A 459 27.87 -18.27 0.92
CA LEU A 459 27.49 -16.91 1.30
C LEU A 459 27.18 -16.80 2.79
N GLU A 460 26.59 -17.83 3.38
CA GLU A 460 26.37 -17.90 4.83
C GLU A 460 27.69 -17.95 5.59
N ASP A 461 28.73 -18.56 5.04
CA ASP A 461 30.09 -18.53 5.59
C ASP A 461 30.70 -17.12 5.56
N GLN A 462 30.27 -16.29 4.62
CA GLN A 462 30.65 -14.87 4.53
C GLN A 462 29.83 -13.96 5.47
N GLY A 463 29.10 -14.53 6.45
CA GLY A 463 28.35 -13.80 7.47
C GLY A 463 26.90 -13.47 7.09
N ARG A 464 26.37 -14.02 6.00
CA ARG A 464 24.97 -13.89 5.62
C ARG A 464 24.10 -14.91 6.36
N ASN A 465 22.84 -14.62 6.57
CA ASN A 465 21.94 -15.55 7.26
C ASN A 465 20.59 -15.64 6.55
N PHE A 466 20.36 -16.75 5.83
CA PHE A 466 19.15 -16.98 5.06
C PHE A 466 18.09 -17.82 5.78
N MET A 467 18.46 -18.53 6.86
CA MET A 467 17.53 -19.38 7.60
C MET A 467 16.63 -18.62 8.59
N THR A 468 17.07 -17.46 9.05
CA THR A 468 16.33 -16.67 10.04
C THR A 468 15.66 -15.43 9.45
N THR A 469 15.97 -15.06 8.21
CA THR A 469 15.30 -13.98 7.49
C THR A 469 13.97 -14.48 6.92
N ARG A 470 12.88 -13.82 7.29
CA ARG A 470 11.58 -14.02 6.64
C ARG A 470 11.56 -13.30 5.31
N GLY A 471 11.39 -14.06 4.24
CA GLY A 471 11.06 -13.55 2.91
C GLY A 471 12.06 -12.54 2.35
N GLY A 472 12.79 -12.91 1.31
CA GLY A 472 13.44 -11.95 0.43
C GLY A 472 14.54 -11.10 1.04
N ASP A 473 15.65 -11.73 1.47
CA ASP A 473 16.89 -10.96 1.60
C ASP A 473 17.21 -10.39 0.20
N PRO A 474 17.37 -9.05 0.07
CA PRO A 474 17.74 -8.42 -1.22
C PRO A 474 18.96 -9.06 -1.87
N LEU A 475 19.85 -9.64 -1.08
CA LEU A 475 21.07 -10.30 -1.53
C LEU A 475 20.84 -11.69 -2.11
N LEU A 476 19.85 -12.43 -1.60
CA LEU A 476 19.39 -13.67 -2.25
C LEU A 476 18.82 -13.36 -3.62
N ASN A 477 18.05 -12.29 -3.72
CA ASN A 477 17.53 -11.80 -4.99
C ASN A 477 18.67 -11.41 -5.92
N GLU A 478 19.63 -10.61 -5.44
CA GLU A 478 20.79 -10.20 -6.23
C GLU A 478 21.60 -11.40 -6.70
N MET A 479 21.90 -12.35 -5.82
CA MET A 479 22.62 -13.56 -6.16
C MET A 479 21.85 -14.43 -7.15
N TYR A 480 20.56 -14.57 -6.90
CA TYR A 480 19.64 -15.35 -7.71
C TYR A 480 19.59 -14.83 -9.14
N TRP A 481 19.48 -13.50 -9.29
CA TRP A 481 19.37 -12.84 -10.59
C TRP A 481 20.72 -12.59 -11.24
N ARG A 482 21.80 -12.32 -10.50
CA ARG A 482 23.17 -12.19 -11.03
C ARG A 482 23.75 -13.49 -11.55
N SER A 483 23.30 -14.63 -11.05
CA SER A 483 23.77 -15.93 -11.51
C SER A 483 23.16 -16.42 -12.84
N GLY A 484 22.52 -15.52 -13.60
CA GLY A 484 21.98 -15.85 -14.93
C GLY A 484 20.60 -16.51 -14.93
N TYR A 485 19.90 -16.48 -13.80
CA TYR A 485 18.52 -16.98 -13.66
C TYR A 485 17.47 -16.01 -14.22
N ALA A 486 17.88 -14.92 -14.79
CA ALA A 486 17.05 -13.75 -15.05
C ALA A 486 16.23 -13.78 -16.34
N HIS A 487 16.21 -14.85 -17.12
CA HIS A 487 15.42 -14.88 -18.36
C HIS A 487 14.41 -16.01 -18.34
N PRO A 488 13.08 -15.69 -18.34
CA PRO A 488 12.03 -16.72 -18.29
C PRO A 488 12.09 -17.72 -19.44
N ALA A 489 12.49 -17.27 -20.64
CA ALA A 489 12.68 -18.13 -21.80
C ALA A 489 13.93 -19.02 -21.69
N ARG A 490 14.79 -18.78 -20.69
CA ARG A 490 15.99 -19.54 -20.39
C ARG A 490 15.98 -20.17 -18.99
N LEU A 491 14.84 -20.12 -18.28
CA LEU A 491 14.59 -20.96 -17.12
C LEU A 491 14.53 -22.41 -17.63
N ASP A 492 15.71 -22.99 -17.83
CA ASP A 492 15.76 -24.42 -17.99
C ASP A 492 15.24 -25.11 -16.72
N VAL A 493 14.86 -26.36 -16.84
CA VAL A 493 14.27 -27.15 -15.74
C VAL A 493 15.15 -27.10 -14.49
N ALA A 494 16.48 -27.04 -14.67
CA ALA A 494 17.46 -27.00 -13.60
C ALA A 494 17.38 -25.72 -12.75
N LYS A 495 17.07 -24.58 -13.37
CA LYS A 495 16.93 -23.30 -12.66
C LYS A 495 15.60 -23.21 -11.94
N ALA A 496 14.54 -23.73 -12.53
CA ALA A 496 13.24 -23.86 -11.87
C ALA A 496 13.32 -24.74 -10.61
N GLU A 497 14.11 -25.82 -10.65
CA GLU A 497 14.36 -26.68 -9.47
C GLU A 497 15.07 -25.93 -8.33
N ALA A 498 16.09 -25.13 -8.64
CA ALA A 498 16.81 -24.36 -7.63
C ALA A 498 15.90 -23.34 -6.93
N VAL A 499 15.01 -22.67 -7.68
CA VAL A 499 14.01 -21.73 -7.15
C VAL A 499 13.03 -22.45 -6.25
N THR A 500 12.46 -23.55 -6.74
CA THR A 500 11.48 -24.36 -5.98
C THR A 500 12.11 -24.88 -4.69
N TYR A 501 13.36 -25.32 -4.76
CA TYR A 501 14.12 -25.75 -3.60
C TYR A 501 14.24 -24.66 -2.54
N TRP A 502 14.68 -23.48 -2.93
CA TRP A 502 14.89 -22.40 -1.98
C TRP A 502 13.56 -21.83 -1.43
N GLY A 503 12.59 -21.55 -2.29
CA GLY A 503 11.35 -20.89 -1.91
C GLY A 503 10.44 -21.72 -1.01
N ALA A 504 10.29 -23.01 -1.31
CA ALA A 504 9.32 -23.88 -0.67
C ALA A 504 9.92 -25.01 0.18
N THR A 505 11.15 -25.41 -0.03
CA THR A 505 11.65 -26.69 0.48
C THR A 505 12.95 -26.64 1.28
N ARG A 506 13.79 -25.60 1.17
CA ARG A 506 15.06 -25.55 1.90
C ARG A 506 14.88 -25.68 3.40
N ARG A 507 14.00 -24.87 3.98
CA ARG A 507 13.72 -24.90 5.42
C ARG A 507 13.13 -26.23 5.87
N ASP A 508 12.26 -26.81 5.06
CA ASP A 508 11.65 -28.12 5.32
C ASP A 508 12.67 -29.24 5.21
N LYS A 509 13.53 -29.23 4.18
CA LYS A 509 14.61 -30.22 4.02
C LYS A 509 15.63 -30.13 5.15
N VAL A 510 16.09 -28.92 5.50
CA VAL A 510 16.99 -28.73 6.63
C VAL A 510 16.33 -29.20 7.93
N GLY A 511 15.05 -28.89 8.13
CA GLY A 511 14.30 -29.30 9.30
C GLY A 511 14.15 -30.80 9.41
N ALA A 512 13.70 -31.46 8.35
CA ALA A 512 13.53 -32.92 8.32
C ALA A 512 14.86 -33.62 8.59
N TRP A 513 15.93 -33.20 7.92
CA TRP A 513 17.27 -33.74 8.13
C TRP A 513 17.79 -33.48 9.57
N ALA A 514 17.66 -32.26 10.08
CA ALA A 514 18.16 -31.90 11.41
C ALA A 514 17.44 -32.68 12.53
N HIS A 515 16.14 -32.90 12.42
CA HIS A 515 15.37 -33.70 13.36
C HIS A 515 15.69 -35.21 13.26
N ALA A 516 16.10 -35.68 12.10
CA ALA A 516 16.54 -37.06 11.89
C ALA A 516 18.04 -37.28 12.16
N SER A 517 18.80 -36.21 12.43
CA SER A 517 20.25 -36.27 12.65
C SER A 517 20.62 -37.19 13.80
N GLY A 518 21.70 -37.98 13.65
CA GLY A 518 22.31 -38.74 14.73
C GLY A 518 22.90 -37.87 15.86
N GLU A 519 23.21 -36.62 15.57
CA GLU A 519 23.82 -35.69 16.50
C GLU A 519 22.77 -35.01 17.41
N ALA A 520 22.83 -35.23 18.72
CA ALA A 520 21.89 -34.67 19.69
C ALA A 520 21.84 -33.13 19.65
N ALA A 521 23.01 -32.50 19.53
CA ALA A 521 23.12 -31.03 19.46
C ALA A 521 22.38 -30.44 18.26
N VAL A 522 22.42 -31.13 17.10
CA VAL A 522 21.70 -30.69 15.88
C VAL A 522 20.19 -30.82 16.06
N ARG A 523 19.71 -31.91 16.68
CA ARG A 523 18.27 -32.08 16.97
C ARG A 523 17.75 -31.03 17.94
N GLU A 524 18.48 -30.75 19.02
CA GLU A 524 18.12 -29.73 19.99
C GLU A 524 18.10 -28.32 19.36
N ALA A 525 19.10 -28.02 18.53
CA ALA A 525 19.15 -26.77 17.81
C ALA A 525 17.97 -26.63 16.83
N ALA A 526 17.57 -27.71 16.14
CA ALA A 526 16.40 -27.73 15.26
C ALA A 526 15.09 -27.40 16.02
N VAL A 527 14.93 -27.96 17.23
CA VAL A 527 13.80 -27.64 18.13
C VAL A 527 13.82 -26.16 18.53
N ARG A 528 14.97 -25.64 18.97
CA ARG A 528 15.13 -24.21 19.35
C ARG A 528 14.83 -23.27 18.18
N MET A 529 15.24 -23.64 16.98
CA MET A 529 14.97 -22.90 15.76
C MET A 529 13.53 -23.07 15.24
N ARG A 530 12.74 -23.97 15.82
CA ARG A 530 11.40 -24.32 15.35
C ARG A 530 11.40 -24.72 13.86
N LEU A 531 12.38 -25.53 13.47
CA LEU A 531 12.43 -26.06 12.11
C LEU A 531 11.29 -27.09 11.89
N PRO A 532 10.72 -27.17 10.68
CA PRO A 532 9.71 -28.17 10.32
C PRO A 532 10.22 -29.60 10.47
N GLY A 533 9.33 -30.59 10.67
CA GLY A 533 9.67 -32.02 10.68
C GLY A 533 10.00 -32.61 12.05
N GLY A 534 10.02 -31.80 13.13
CA GLY A 534 10.17 -32.32 14.49
C GLY A 534 8.96 -33.17 14.94
N PRO A 535 9.15 -34.08 15.96
CA PRO A 535 8.03 -34.74 16.60
C PRO A 535 7.05 -33.65 17.05
N ARG A 536 5.84 -33.72 16.51
CA ARG A 536 4.76 -32.86 16.97
C ARG A 536 4.63 -33.11 18.47
N ALA A 537 5.02 -32.14 19.31
CA ALA A 537 4.48 -32.09 20.65
C ALA A 537 2.96 -32.29 20.49
N PRO A 538 2.31 -33.15 21.34
CA PRO A 538 0.87 -33.31 21.26
C PRO A 538 0.29 -31.91 21.23
N SER A 539 -0.16 -31.50 20.09
CA SER A 539 -0.79 -30.20 19.95
C SER A 539 -1.95 -30.28 20.92
N ARG A 540 -1.98 -29.44 21.95
CA ARG A 540 -3.25 -28.90 22.32
C ARG A 540 -3.88 -28.53 20.98
N ALA A 541 -4.86 -29.30 20.57
CA ALA A 541 -5.53 -29.12 19.33
C ALA A 541 -5.93 -27.63 19.22
N THR A 542 -5.04 -26.86 18.64
CA THR A 542 -5.49 -25.75 17.83
C THR A 542 -6.23 -26.51 16.74
N PRO A 543 -7.55 -26.41 16.63
CA PRO A 543 -8.26 -27.07 15.57
C PRO A 543 -7.44 -26.82 14.34
N ALA A 544 -7.12 -27.90 13.60
CA ALA A 544 -6.50 -27.81 12.31
C ALA A 544 -7.09 -26.57 11.68
N SER A 545 -6.24 -25.68 11.15
CA SER A 545 -6.77 -24.67 10.27
C SER A 545 -7.47 -25.49 9.20
N GLU A 546 -8.71 -25.81 9.50
CA GLU A 546 -9.69 -26.19 8.52
C GLU A 546 -9.46 -25.22 7.40
N SER A 547 -9.33 -25.71 6.21
CA SER A 547 -9.33 -24.93 5.00
C SER A 547 -10.28 -23.78 5.27
N ARG A 548 -9.73 -22.58 5.50
CA ARG A 548 -10.53 -21.41 5.82
C ARG A 548 -11.54 -21.36 4.71
N ALA A 549 -12.78 -21.67 5.03
CA ALA A 549 -13.91 -21.40 4.17
C ALA A 549 -13.77 -19.96 3.68
N PRO A 550 -14.19 -19.63 2.48
CA PRO A 550 -14.06 -18.30 1.93
C PRO A 550 -14.48 -17.31 3.00
N ALA A 551 -13.68 -16.26 3.18
CA ALA A 551 -13.65 -15.34 4.31
C ALA A 551 -15.02 -14.73 4.63
N ASP A 552 -15.85 -15.45 5.36
CA ASP A 552 -17.13 -14.92 5.88
C ASP A 552 -16.97 -14.31 7.29
N ASP A 553 -15.81 -14.45 7.93
CA ASP A 553 -15.56 -13.93 9.26
C ASP A 553 -14.54 -12.79 9.23
N LEU A 554 -15.04 -11.56 9.12
CA LEU A 554 -14.28 -10.35 9.40
C LEU A 554 -13.67 -10.44 10.80
N ASP A 555 -12.36 -10.26 10.93
CA ASP A 555 -11.69 -10.22 12.23
C ASP A 555 -12.38 -9.21 13.15
N GLN A 556 -12.79 -9.67 14.33
CA GLN A 556 -13.57 -8.88 15.27
C GLN A 556 -12.89 -7.56 15.69
N ARG A 557 -11.55 -7.55 15.78
CA ARG A 557 -10.78 -6.33 16.09
C ARG A 557 -10.84 -5.33 14.95
N THR A 558 -10.72 -5.81 13.73
CA THR A 558 -10.86 -4.98 12.53
C THR A 558 -12.27 -4.43 12.43
N ALA A 559 -13.29 -5.26 12.66
CA ALA A 559 -14.69 -4.83 12.72
C ALA A 559 -14.91 -3.71 13.75
N ALA A 560 -14.42 -3.89 14.97
CA ALA A 560 -14.53 -2.89 16.03
C ALA A 560 -13.79 -1.59 15.68
N ALA A 561 -12.58 -1.69 15.09
CA ALA A 561 -11.80 -0.53 14.66
C ALA A 561 -12.52 0.27 13.57
N ARG A 562 -13.13 -0.41 12.58
CA ARG A 562 -13.92 0.24 11.51
C ARG A 562 -15.16 0.94 12.08
N ILE A 563 -15.93 0.28 12.97
CA ILE A 563 -17.10 0.88 13.60
C ILE A 563 -16.72 2.12 14.44
N LEU A 564 -15.67 2.00 15.25
CA LEU A 564 -15.20 3.12 16.07
C LEU A 564 -14.73 4.30 15.22
N PHE A 565 -14.03 4.01 14.12
CA PHE A 565 -13.64 5.03 13.16
C PHE A 565 -14.84 5.81 12.62
N TYR A 566 -15.89 5.13 12.15
CA TYR A 566 -17.09 5.80 11.64
C TYR A 566 -17.77 6.67 12.70
N ARG A 567 -17.85 6.21 13.95
CA ARG A 567 -18.39 7.00 15.04
C ARG A 567 -17.59 8.28 15.32
N ARG A 568 -16.25 8.17 15.33
CA ARG A 568 -15.36 9.31 15.55
C ARG A 568 -15.47 10.33 14.42
N VAL A 569 -15.52 9.89 13.18
CA VAL A 569 -15.67 10.75 12.00
C VAL A 569 -17.01 11.52 12.03
N LEU A 570 -18.13 10.84 12.31
CA LEU A 570 -19.43 11.48 12.43
C LEU A 570 -19.47 12.50 13.59
N ALA A 571 -18.97 12.08 14.75
CA ALA A 571 -18.92 12.95 15.94
C ALA A 571 -18.05 14.20 15.72
N ALA A 572 -16.92 14.05 15.01
CA ALA A 572 -16.06 15.18 14.66
C ALA A 572 -16.75 16.15 13.68
N TRP A 573 -17.48 15.61 12.70
CA TRP A 573 -18.24 16.48 11.79
C TRP A 573 -19.34 17.24 12.54
N GLU A 574 -20.15 16.58 13.36
CA GLU A 574 -21.17 17.22 14.20
C GLU A 574 -20.58 18.29 15.13
N PHE A 575 -19.40 18.02 15.71
CA PHE A 575 -18.67 18.99 16.53
C PHE A 575 -18.32 20.25 15.72
N LEU A 576 -17.77 20.10 14.51
CA LEU A 576 -17.42 21.23 13.64
C LEU A 576 -18.65 22.06 13.24
N GLU A 577 -19.79 21.41 12.96
CA GLU A 577 -21.07 22.11 12.72
C GLU A 577 -21.56 22.84 13.95
N THR A 578 -21.47 22.23 15.14
CA THR A 578 -21.86 22.83 16.43
C THR A 578 -21.01 24.07 16.74
N MET A 579 -19.73 24.00 16.45
CA MET A 579 -18.79 25.10 16.64
C MET A 579 -18.87 26.15 15.53
N ASN A 580 -19.61 25.91 14.44
CA ASN A 580 -19.66 26.75 13.22
C ASN A 580 -18.27 27.00 12.62
N HIS A 581 -17.43 25.94 12.56
CA HIS A 581 -16.07 26.08 12.06
C HIS A 581 -16.04 26.14 10.51
N ALA A 582 -16.34 27.32 9.97
CA ALA A 582 -16.60 27.51 8.54
C ALA A 582 -15.46 27.00 7.64
N SER A 583 -14.20 27.31 7.96
CA SER A 583 -13.05 26.91 7.13
C SER A 583 -12.84 25.38 7.13
N ALA A 584 -13.06 24.71 8.25
CA ALA A 584 -12.96 23.24 8.30
C ALA A 584 -14.09 22.58 7.48
N LEU A 585 -15.30 23.10 7.60
CA LEU A 585 -16.45 22.59 6.83
C LEU A 585 -16.32 22.89 5.33
N GLU A 586 -15.74 24.02 4.96
CA GLU A 586 -15.41 24.33 3.56
C GLU A 586 -14.39 23.34 3.02
N ARG A 587 -13.29 23.12 3.76
CA ARG A 587 -12.28 22.15 3.36
C ARG A 587 -12.86 20.73 3.20
N LEU A 588 -13.73 20.32 4.10
CA LEU A 588 -14.43 19.04 4.00
C LEU A 588 -15.27 18.94 2.72
N ARG A 589 -15.97 20.01 2.35
CA ARG A 589 -16.75 20.07 1.10
C ARG A 589 -15.86 19.98 -0.14
N GLU A 590 -14.73 20.69 -0.17
CA GLU A 590 -13.75 20.62 -1.26
C GLU A 590 -13.21 19.20 -1.44
N LEU A 591 -12.79 18.54 -0.35
CA LEU A 591 -12.30 17.17 -0.38
C LEU A 591 -13.36 16.20 -0.89
N THR A 592 -14.57 16.28 -0.35
CA THR A 592 -15.69 15.41 -0.78
C THR A 592 -16.04 15.64 -2.26
N ALA A 593 -16.01 16.88 -2.74
CA ALA A 593 -16.25 17.20 -4.14
C ALA A 593 -15.16 16.60 -5.05
N LEU A 594 -13.90 16.67 -4.61
CA LEU A 594 -12.79 16.10 -5.36
C LEU A 594 -12.85 14.56 -5.41
N GLU A 595 -13.19 13.90 -4.31
CA GLU A 595 -13.42 12.45 -4.22
C GLU A 595 -14.53 11.98 -5.16
N ARG A 596 -15.60 12.75 -5.27
CA ARG A 596 -16.76 12.48 -6.12
C ARG A 596 -16.60 12.95 -7.57
N THR A 597 -15.39 13.38 -7.97
CA THR A 597 -15.12 13.76 -9.35
C THR A 597 -15.55 12.62 -10.28
N PRO A 598 -16.45 12.87 -11.24
CA PRO A 598 -16.81 11.85 -12.23
C PRO A 598 -15.57 11.42 -13.01
N LEU A 599 -15.49 10.12 -13.29
CA LEU A 599 -14.50 9.59 -14.21
C LEU A 599 -14.86 10.05 -15.64
N PRO A 600 -13.86 10.47 -16.44
CA PRO A 600 -14.09 11.07 -17.75
C PRO A 600 -14.65 10.09 -18.77
#